data_37914879628df13a981b467a12bf7fdc
#
_entry.id   37914879628df13a981b467a12bf7fdc
#
_cell.length_a   1.000
_cell.length_b   1.000
_cell.length_c   1.000
_cell.angle_alpha   90.00
_cell.angle_beta   90.00
_cell.angle_gamma   90.00
#
_symmetry.space_group_name_H-M   'P 1'
#
loop_
_entity.id
_entity.type
_entity.pdbx_description
1 polymer ?
#
loop_
_entity_poly.entity_id
_entity_poly.type
_entity_poly.pdbx_seq_one_letter_code
_entity_poly.pdbx_strand_id
1 'polypeptide(L)'
;MRTCASAENFPVALRFLPRQHRDHLHAIYAYARMVDEIGDAFTGDRTARLHELSADLGTIWSGGQPSDTVLRKLARTVRERAMSAEPFERLIEANLLDQAVSRYEAFDDLREYCVLSADPVGRMVLEIFGQATAETIALSDQVCTALQLLEHWQDVAEDRRAGRVYLPQEDLRRYRVSEQDLDQSGAGPRLRELMRFEIERAAGLLGEGTAIVQHLQGWGRISVAGFVAGGQATVSALRHTDGDVLGRSARPSRMTTAIRILGLLASRRSMR
;
A
#
# COMPACT_ATOMS: atom_id res chain seq x y z
N MET A 1 -13.13 -18.16 -4.39
CA MET A 1 -11.88 -17.79 -5.11
C MET A 1 -12.20 -16.64 -6.04
N ARG A 2 -11.96 -15.41 -5.65
CA ARG A 2 -12.06 -14.25 -6.55
C ARG A 2 -10.67 -13.72 -6.78
N THR A 3 -10.27 -13.70 -8.02
CA THR A 3 -9.02 -13.16 -8.53
C THR A 3 -9.01 -11.64 -8.31
N CYS A 4 -8.46 -11.18 -7.19
CA CYS A 4 -8.16 -9.76 -6.92
C CYS A 4 -7.08 -9.17 -7.87
N ALA A 5 -6.53 -9.95 -8.76
CA ALA A 5 -5.45 -9.53 -9.68
C ALA A 5 -5.82 -8.43 -10.69
N SER A 6 -7.09 -7.96 -10.73
CA SER A 6 -7.53 -6.94 -11.71
C SER A 6 -7.81 -5.56 -11.11
N ALA A 7 -7.73 -5.39 -9.80
CA ALA A 7 -8.09 -4.14 -9.11
C ALA A 7 -6.89 -3.31 -8.66
N GLU A 8 -5.71 -3.90 -8.56
CA GLU A 8 -4.51 -3.18 -8.11
C GLU A 8 -4.01 -2.22 -9.20
N ASN A 9 -3.76 -0.96 -8.81
CA ASN A 9 -3.22 0.11 -9.66
C ASN A 9 -1.80 -0.19 -10.20
N PHE A 10 -1.14 -1.24 -9.70
CA PHE A 10 0.21 -1.65 -9.99
C PHE A 10 0.48 -2.15 -11.44
N PRO A 11 -0.42 -2.94 -12.09
CA PRO A 11 -0.06 -3.59 -13.36
C PRO A 11 0.01 -2.68 -14.58
N VAL A 12 -0.65 -1.52 -14.57
CA VAL A 12 -0.77 -0.69 -15.79
C VAL A 12 0.53 0.04 -16.09
N ALA A 13 1.24 0.53 -15.08
CA ALA A 13 2.54 1.20 -15.26
C ALA A 13 3.65 0.24 -15.70
N LEU A 14 3.60 -1.03 -15.29
CA LEU A 14 4.63 -2.03 -15.57
C LEU A 14 4.79 -2.37 -17.05
N ARG A 15 3.73 -2.31 -17.86
CA ARG A 15 3.78 -2.70 -19.28
C ARG A 15 4.67 -1.81 -20.14
N PHE A 16 4.87 -0.56 -19.75
CA PHE A 16 5.67 0.43 -20.50
C PHE A 16 7.12 0.50 -20.02
N LEU A 17 7.46 -0.16 -18.90
CA LEU A 17 8.80 -0.16 -18.36
C LEU A 17 9.75 -1.05 -19.16
N PRO A 18 11.05 -0.66 -19.28
CA PRO A 18 12.09 -1.54 -19.78
C PRO A 18 12.10 -2.87 -18.98
N ARG A 19 12.39 -3.96 -19.71
CA ARG A 19 12.32 -5.32 -19.15
C ARG A 19 13.08 -5.46 -17.84
N GLN A 20 14.28 -4.87 -17.76
CA GLN A 20 15.12 -4.92 -16.56
C GLN A 20 14.41 -4.39 -15.30
N HIS A 21 13.74 -3.23 -15.36
CA HIS A 21 13.00 -2.69 -14.20
C HIS A 21 11.74 -3.48 -13.92
N ARG A 22 11.05 -3.92 -14.98
CA ARG A 22 9.83 -4.70 -14.87
C ARG A 22 10.07 -6.04 -14.16
N ASP A 23 11.16 -6.74 -14.50
CA ASP A 23 11.47 -8.05 -13.90
C ASP A 23 11.76 -7.90 -12.38
N HIS A 24 12.44 -6.82 -11.95
CA HIS A 24 12.67 -6.53 -10.54
C HIS A 24 11.38 -6.17 -9.79
N LEU A 25 10.53 -5.31 -10.38
CA LEU A 25 9.24 -4.97 -9.78
C LEU A 25 8.33 -6.18 -9.65
N HIS A 26 8.33 -7.08 -10.65
CA HIS A 26 7.59 -8.34 -10.56
C HIS A 26 8.11 -9.25 -9.44
N ALA A 27 9.41 -9.29 -9.19
CA ALA A 27 9.97 -10.09 -8.10
C ALA A 27 9.54 -9.55 -6.73
N ILE A 28 9.55 -8.23 -6.53
CA ILE A 28 9.07 -7.58 -5.30
C ILE A 28 7.55 -7.82 -5.13
N TYR A 29 6.78 -7.61 -6.18
CA TYR A 29 5.33 -7.84 -6.14
C TYR A 29 5.00 -9.30 -5.81
N ALA A 30 5.70 -10.25 -6.43
CA ALA A 30 5.47 -11.67 -6.13
C ALA A 30 5.82 -12.02 -4.67
N TYR A 31 6.83 -11.37 -4.11
CA TYR A 31 7.19 -11.54 -2.70
C TYR A 31 6.11 -10.94 -1.77
N ALA A 32 5.73 -9.68 -1.97
CA ALA A 32 4.69 -9.03 -1.15
C ALA A 32 3.39 -9.85 -1.20
N ARG A 33 2.96 -10.25 -2.40
CA ARG A 33 1.78 -11.09 -2.57
C ARG A 33 1.86 -12.43 -1.84
N MET A 34 3.03 -13.06 -1.82
CA MET A 34 3.24 -14.31 -1.10
C MET A 34 3.12 -14.10 0.42
N VAL A 35 3.66 -13.00 0.95
CA VAL A 35 3.53 -12.65 2.37
C VAL A 35 2.06 -12.45 2.74
N ASP A 36 1.32 -11.69 1.94
CA ASP A 36 -0.12 -11.43 2.14
C ASP A 36 -0.95 -12.72 2.04
N GLU A 37 -0.68 -13.59 1.04
CA GLU A 37 -1.37 -14.87 0.91
C GLU A 37 -1.16 -15.79 2.13
N ILE A 38 0.02 -15.75 2.75
CA ILE A 38 0.28 -16.49 3.99
C ILE A 38 -0.49 -15.86 5.15
N GLY A 39 -0.45 -14.53 5.28
CA GLY A 39 -1.14 -13.81 6.35
C GLY A 39 -2.67 -13.93 6.31
N ASP A 40 -3.25 -13.91 5.11
CA ASP A 40 -4.71 -13.81 4.93
C ASP A 40 -5.39 -15.13 4.59
N ALA A 41 -4.76 -15.98 3.78
CA ALA A 41 -5.43 -17.11 3.13
C ALA A 41 -4.86 -18.48 3.45
N PHE A 42 -3.69 -18.58 4.09
CA PHE A 42 -3.09 -19.87 4.42
C PHE A 42 -3.96 -20.65 5.40
N THR A 43 -4.20 -21.94 5.07
CA THR A 43 -4.98 -22.86 5.91
C THR A 43 -4.05 -23.65 6.84
N GLY A 44 -3.74 -23.06 7.99
CA GLY A 44 -2.82 -23.66 8.96
C GLY A 44 -2.34 -22.61 9.95
N ASP A 45 -1.24 -22.91 10.62
CA ASP A 45 -0.57 -21.94 11.50
C ASP A 45 0.13 -20.86 10.66
N ARG A 46 -0.54 -19.72 10.48
CA ARG A 46 -0.02 -18.60 9.70
C ARG A 46 1.21 -18.00 10.33
N THR A 47 1.23 -17.88 11.65
CA THR A 47 2.37 -17.34 12.40
C THR A 47 3.62 -18.21 12.21
N ALA A 48 3.49 -19.52 12.39
CA ALA A 48 4.60 -20.45 12.14
C ALA A 48 5.08 -20.35 10.68
N ARG A 49 4.15 -20.26 9.72
CA ARG A 49 4.49 -20.18 8.29
C ARG A 49 5.20 -18.87 7.93
N LEU A 50 4.81 -17.75 8.54
CA LEU A 50 5.50 -16.46 8.38
C LEU A 50 6.91 -16.49 8.97
N HIS A 51 7.12 -17.14 10.12
CA HIS A 51 8.46 -17.34 10.68
C HIS A 51 9.34 -18.23 9.82
N GLU A 52 8.80 -19.31 9.24
CA GLU A 52 9.54 -20.15 8.27
C GLU A 52 9.95 -19.31 7.03
N LEU A 53 9.02 -18.49 6.50
CA LEU A 53 9.33 -17.59 5.39
C LEU A 53 10.42 -16.59 5.76
N SER A 54 10.38 -16.02 6.97
CA SER A 54 11.40 -15.08 7.46
C SER A 54 12.78 -15.74 7.52
N ALA A 55 12.86 -16.97 8.02
CA ALA A 55 14.12 -17.73 8.08
C ALA A 55 14.67 -18.03 6.68
N ASP A 56 13.81 -18.44 5.74
CA ASP A 56 14.22 -18.70 4.35
C ASP A 56 14.63 -17.39 3.63
N LEU A 57 13.92 -16.29 3.88
CA LEU A 57 14.27 -14.96 3.38
C LEU A 57 15.66 -14.53 3.83
N GLY A 58 15.99 -14.71 5.12
CA GLY A 58 17.30 -14.34 5.70
C GLY A 58 18.48 -15.03 5.02
N THR A 59 18.27 -16.18 4.36
CA THR A 59 19.33 -16.88 3.61
C THR A 59 19.88 -16.04 2.45
N ILE A 60 19.10 -15.09 1.91
CA ILE A 60 19.53 -14.21 0.80
C ILE A 60 20.74 -13.38 1.19
N TRP A 61 20.79 -12.87 2.43
CA TRP A 61 21.88 -11.98 2.92
C TRP A 61 22.97 -12.76 3.69
N SER A 62 22.67 -13.97 4.17
CA SER A 62 23.68 -14.82 4.82
C SER A 62 24.53 -15.64 3.85
N GLY A 63 24.37 -15.44 2.52
CA GLY A 63 25.12 -16.13 1.49
C GLY A 63 24.58 -17.52 1.14
N GLY A 64 23.41 -17.89 1.67
CA GLY A 64 22.71 -19.12 1.34
C GLY A 64 21.86 -19.01 0.06
N GLN A 65 21.08 -20.06 -0.20
CA GLN A 65 20.12 -20.10 -1.29
C GLN A 65 18.72 -20.40 -0.72
N PRO A 66 17.73 -19.52 -0.95
CA PRO A 66 16.37 -19.77 -0.49
C PRO A 66 15.79 -21.06 -1.06
N SER A 67 14.99 -21.74 -0.26
CA SER A 67 14.25 -22.94 -0.68
C SER A 67 13.04 -22.60 -1.54
N ASP A 68 12.38 -21.47 -1.26
CA ASP A 68 11.21 -21.02 -2.00
C ASP A 68 11.55 -20.44 -3.38
N THR A 69 10.69 -20.72 -4.38
CA THR A 69 10.92 -20.28 -5.78
C THR A 69 10.75 -18.76 -5.97
N VAL A 70 9.87 -18.13 -5.22
CA VAL A 70 9.67 -16.66 -5.24
C VAL A 70 10.89 -15.99 -4.64
N LEU A 71 11.38 -16.49 -3.49
CA LEU A 71 12.57 -15.97 -2.82
C LEU A 71 13.84 -16.14 -3.67
N ARG A 72 13.97 -17.25 -4.43
CA ARG A 72 15.08 -17.42 -5.38
C ARG A 72 15.10 -16.35 -6.48
N LYS A 73 13.92 -15.96 -7.00
CA LYS A 73 13.82 -14.88 -7.97
C LYS A 73 14.10 -13.52 -7.33
N LEU A 74 13.59 -13.32 -6.12
CA LEU A 74 13.85 -12.12 -5.33
C LEU A 74 15.34 -11.95 -5.03
N ALA A 75 16.04 -13.01 -4.64
CA ALA A 75 17.48 -13.02 -4.34
C ALA A 75 18.34 -12.45 -5.49
N ARG A 76 17.92 -12.68 -6.73
CA ARG A 76 18.56 -12.05 -7.88
C ARG A 76 18.38 -10.51 -7.85
N THR A 77 17.16 -10.04 -7.64
CA THR A 77 16.84 -8.60 -7.55
C THR A 77 17.61 -7.95 -6.42
N VAL A 78 17.61 -8.56 -5.23
CA VAL A 78 18.34 -8.07 -4.05
C VAL A 78 19.81 -7.90 -4.35
N ARG A 79 20.45 -8.89 -4.96
CA ARG A 79 21.89 -8.83 -5.32
C ARG A 79 22.18 -7.80 -6.40
N GLU A 80 21.38 -7.74 -7.48
CA GLU A 80 21.60 -6.81 -8.59
C GLU A 80 21.36 -5.34 -8.20
N ARG A 81 20.56 -5.10 -7.16
CA ARG A 81 20.22 -3.76 -6.66
C ARG A 81 20.85 -3.42 -5.32
N ALA A 82 21.61 -4.36 -4.73
CA ALA A 82 22.25 -4.22 -3.41
C ALA A 82 21.25 -3.78 -2.31
N MET A 83 20.04 -4.41 -2.31
CA MET A 83 18.95 -4.06 -1.40
C MET A 83 19.22 -4.59 0.01
N SER A 84 18.81 -3.81 1.02
CA SER A 84 18.84 -4.25 2.42
C SER A 84 17.73 -5.25 2.74
N ALA A 85 17.86 -5.99 3.86
CA ALA A 85 16.85 -6.94 4.31
C ALA A 85 15.60 -6.26 4.90
N GLU A 86 15.82 -5.12 5.54
CA GLU A 86 14.86 -4.44 6.39
C GLU A 86 13.48 -4.20 5.73
N PRO A 87 13.35 -3.70 4.48
CA PRO A 87 12.02 -3.49 3.89
C PRO A 87 11.24 -4.80 3.67
N PHE A 88 11.94 -5.90 3.43
CA PHE A 88 11.31 -7.21 3.26
C PHE A 88 10.87 -7.80 4.59
N GLU A 89 11.71 -7.71 5.62
CA GLU A 89 11.39 -8.18 6.98
C GLU A 89 10.18 -7.46 7.56
N ARG A 90 10.05 -6.15 7.33
CA ARG A 90 8.89 -5.36 7.77
C ARG A 90 7.56 -5.86 7.20
N LEU A 91 7.50 -6.28 5.95
CA LEU A 91 6.27 -6.84 5.38
C LEU A 91 5.84 -8.13 6.09
N ILE A 92 6.80 -8.98 6.49
CA ILE A 92 6.49 -10.15 7.30
C ILE A 92 6.01 -9.74 8.69
N GLU A 93 6.68 -8.75 9.30
CA GLU A 93 6.31 -8.21 10.61
C GLU A 93 4.88 -7.63 10.62
N ALA A 94 4.51 -6.89 9.57
CA ALA A 94 3.14 -6.39 9.39
C ALA A 94 2.12 -7.53 9.37
N ASN A 95 2.40 -8.60 8.63
CA ASN A 95 1.51 -9.75 8.55
C ASN A 95 1.48 -10.58 9.86
N LEU A 96 2.56 -10.61 10.63
CA LEU A 96 2.56 -11.16 11.99
C LEU A 96 1.73 -10.30 12.94
N LEU A 97 1.81 -8.96 12.81
CA LEU A 97 1.00 -8.03 13.59
C LEU A 97 -0.50 -8.24 13.31
N ASP A 98 -0.90 -8.44 12.06
CA ASP A 98 -2.29 -8.70 11.65
C ASP A 98 -2.86 -10.03 12.21
N GLN A 99 -2.00 -10.98 12.66
CA GLN A 99 -2.48 -12.16 13.37
C GLN A 99 -2.87 -11.86 14.84
N ALA A 100 -2.39 -10.73 15.39
CA ALA A 100 -2.57 -10.38 16.81
C ALA A 100 -3.44 -9.12 17.00
N VAL A 101 -3.35 -8.17 16.10
CA VAL A 101 -4.02 -6.87 16.19
C VAL A 101 -5.11 -6.76 15.14
N SER A 102 -6.33 -6.50 15.60
CA SER A 102 -7.51 -6.32 14.73
C SER A 102 -8.18 -4.95 14.89
N ARG A 103 -7.65 -4.12 15.79
CA ARG A 103 -8.16 -2.77 16.11
C ARG A 103 -7.00 -1.87 16.47
N TYR A 104 -7.07 -0.62 16.05
CA TYR A 104 -6.09 0.44 16.31
C TYR A 104 -6.75 1.50 17.20
N GLU A 105 -6.15 1.80 18.35
CA GLU A 105 -6.75 2.72 19.34
C GLU A 105 -6.70 4.17 18.84
N ALA A 106 -5.56 4.62 18.34
CA ALA A 106 -5.32 5.93 17.78
C ALA A 106 -4.93 5.87 16.30
N PHE A 107 -5.01 7.00 15.62
CA PHE A 107 -4.50 7.12 14.25
C PHE A 107 -2.99 6.89 14.16
N ASP A 108 -2.24 7.30 15.17
CA ASP A 108 -0.79 7.08 15.21
C ASP A 108 -0.44 5.59 15.26
N ASP A 109 -1.23 4.75 15.96
CA ASP A 109 -1.03 3.29 15.97
C ASP A 109 -1.24 2.70 14.57
N LEU A 110 -2.24 3.18 13.83
CA LEU A 110 -2.48 2.77 12.45
C LEU A 110 -1.36 3.25 11.51
N ARG A 111 -0.79 4.42 11.75
CA ARG A 111 0.39 4.89 11.01
C ARG A 111 1.60 4.01 11.26
N GLU A 112 1.85 3.59 12.50
CA GLU A 112 2.92 2.64 12.83
C GLU A 112 2.73 1.31 12.08
N TYR A 113 1.50 0.83 11.94
CA TYR A 113 1.22 -0.32 11.08
C TYR A 113 1.58 -0.05 9.61
N CYS A 114 1.25 1.12 9.06
CA CYS A 114 1.58 1.49 7.69
C CYS A 114 3.10 1.57 7.45
N VAL A 115 3.90 1.94 8.46
CA VAL A 115 5.38 1.90 8.43
C VAL A 115 5.90 0.49 8.18
N LEU A 116 5.17 -0.54 8.61
CA LEU A 116 5.52 -1.94 8.40
C LEU A 116 4.92 -2.50 7.10
N SER A 117 3.67 -2.15 6.78
CA SER A 117 2.91 -2.79 5.70
C SER A 117 3.02 -2.09 4.33
N ALA A 118 3.17 -0.77 4.30
CA ALA A 118 3.10 0.03 3.08
C ALA A 118 4.40 0.73 2.71
N ASP A 119 5.03 1.44 3.65
CA ASP A 119 6.24 2.24 3.39
C ASP A 119 7.40 1.42 2.81
N PRO A 120 7.64 0.15 3.24
CA PRO A 120 8.69 -0.69 2.68
C PRO A 120 8.55 -0.91 1.18
N VAL A 121 7.32 -1.02 0.67
CA VAL A 121 7.08 -1.21 -0.78
C VAL A 121 7.59 -0.01 -1.58
N GLY A 122 7.32 1.20 -1.11
CA GLY A 122 7.82 2.42 -1.73
C GLY A 122 9.34 2.51 -1.72
N ARG A 123 9.96 2.15 -0.60
CA ARG A 123 11.43 2.13 -0.46
C ARG A 123 12.06 1.14 -1.44
N MET A 124 11.54 -0.07 -1.54
CA MET A 124 11.99 -1.07 -2.53
C MET A 124 11.85 -0.56 -3.97
N VAL A 125 10.76 0.13 -4.31
CA VAL A 125 10.56 0.73 -5.63
C VAL A 125 11.63 1.80 -5.90
N LEU A 126 11.94 2.67 -4.94
CA LEU A 126 12.99 3.69 -5.07
C LEU A 126 14.39 3.07 -5.26
N GLU A 127 14.70 2.00 -4.54
CA GLU A 127 15.96 1.26 -4.68
C GLU A 127 16.11 0.63 -6.07
N ILE A 128 15.04 0.06 -6.65
CA ILE A 128 15.05 -0.47 -8.03
C ILE A 128 15.46 0.60 -9.04
N PHE A 129 15.02 1.84 -8.84
CA PHE A 129 15.37 2.93 -9.74
C PHE A 129 16.66 3.66 -9.34
N GLY A 130 17.32 3.28 -8.24
CA GLY A 130 18.52 3.91 -7.73
C GLY A 130 18.29 5.36 -7.27
N GLN A 131 17.12 5.65 -6.75
CA GLN A 131 16.69 7.00 -6.36
C GLN A 131 16.21 7.09 -4.90
N ALA A 132 16.63 6.13 -4.06
CA ALA A 132 16.36 6.13 -2.63
C ALA A 132 17.32 7.09 -1.93
N THR A 133 16.83 8.27 -1.58
CA THR A 133 17.52 9.26 -0.72
C THR A 133 16.65 9.52 0.51
N ALA A 134 17.18 10.11 1.57
CA ALA A 134 16.40 10.45 2.75
C ALA A 134 15.14 11.27 2.41
N GLU A 135 15.26 12.22 1.47
CA GLU A 135 14.16 13.07 1.01
C GLU A 135 13.10 12.27 0.21
N THR A 136 13.52 11.45 -0.77
CA THR A 136 12.60 10.66 -1.56
C THR A 136 11.93 9.56 -0.75
N ILE A 137 12.62 8.97 0.24
CA ILE A 137 12.06 8.01 1.17
C ILE A 137 10.96 8.67 2.01
N ALA A 138 11.24 9.82 2.65
CA ALA A 138 10.24 10.51 3.47
C ALA A 138 8.98 10.88 2.68
N LEU A 139 9.11 11.33 1.44
CA LEU A 139 7.97 11.63 0.56
C LEU A 139 7.25 10.35 0.10
N SER A 140 8.00 9.27 -0.16
CA SER A 140 7.45 7.97 -0.52
C SER A 140 6.61 7.38 0.60
N ASP A 141 7.10 7.46 1.84
CA ASP A 141 6.39 6.98 3.03
C ASP A 141 5.03 7.68 3.17
N GLN A 142 4.95 9.00 2.93
CA GLN A 142 3.66 9.72 2.91
C GLN A 142 2.71 9.19 1.82
N VAL A 143 3.23 8.92 0.63
CA VAL A 143 2.43 8.36 -0.47
C VAL A 143 1.96 6.96 -0.12
N CYS A 144 2.84 6.08 0.36
CA CYS A 144 2.52 4.68 0.65
C CYS A 144 1.52 4.56 1.80
N THR A 145 1.74 5.28 2.90
CA THR A 145 0.77 5.38 4.00
C THR A 145 -0.59 5.86 3.49
N ALA A 146 -0.64 6.91 2.66
CA ALA A 146 -1.90 7.41 2.10
C ALA A 146 -2.61 6.37 1.22
N LEU A 147 -1.85 5.63 0.38
CA LEU A 147 -2.42 4.58 -0.47
C LEU A 147 -3.01 3.44 0.35
N GLN A 148 -2.32 3.01 1.41
CA GLN A 148 -2.78 1.97 2.33
C GLN A 148 -4.07 2.39 3.05
N LEU A 149 -4.11 3.62 3.59
CA LEU A 149 -5.32 4.16 4.22
C LEU A 149 -6.49 4.21 3.23
N LEU A 150 -6.26 4.65 1.99
CA LEU A 150 -7.30 4.72 0.97
C LEU A 150 -7.83 3.32 0.61
N GLU A 151 -7.00 2.29 0.63
CA GLU A 151 -7.41 0.90 0.44
C GLU A 151 -8.31 0.45 1.59
N HIS A 152 -7.87 0.65 2.85
CA HIS A 152 -8.72 0.37 4.02
C HIS A 152 -10.06 1.12 3.97
N TRP A 153 -10.08 2.37 3.47
CA TRP A 153 -11.33 3.14 3.33
C TRP A 153 -12.25 2.60 2.21
N GLN A 154 -11.69 1.90 1.23
CA GLN A 154 -12.49 1.21 0.21
C GLN A 154 -13.05 -0.12 0.74
N ASP A 155 -12.31 -0.78 1.63
CA ASP A 155 -12.54 -2.17 2.02
C ASP A 155 -13.16 -2.32 3.43
N VAL A 156 -13.67 -1.23 4.04
CA VAL A 156 -14.26 -1.21 5.40
C VAL A 156 -15.24 -2.37 5.64
N ALA A 157 -16.14 -2.65 4.68
CA ALA A 157 -17.11 -3.73 4.82
C ALA A 157 -16.49 -5.12 4.67
N GLU A 158 -15.41 -5.25 3.88
CA GLU A 158 -14.70 -6.51 3.67
C GLU A 158 -13.83 -6.84 4.88
N ASP A 159 -13.06 -5.86 5.36
CA ASP A 159 -12.25 -5.96 6.58
C ASP A 159 -13.11 -6.29 7.81
N ARG A 160 -14.26 -5.62 7.94
CA ARG A 160 -15.21 -5.89 9.03
C ARG A 160 -15.69 -7.35 9.02
N ARG A 161 -16.01 -7.90 7.84
CA ARG A 161 -16.40 -9.32 7.71
C ARG A 161 -15.26 -10.28 8.02
N ALA A 162 -14.02 -9.88 7.79
CA ALA A 162 -12.82 -10.60 8.18
C ALA A 162 -12.46 -10.44 9.66
N GLY A 163 -13.24 -9.65 10.43
CA GLY A 163 -13.03 -9.41 11.85
C GLY A 163 -12.07 -8.26 12.17
N ARG A 164 -11.60 -7.51 11.15
CA ARG A 164 -10.67 -6.39 11.28
C ARG A 164 -11.40 -5.04 11.17
N VAL A 165 -10.92 -4.03 11.91
CA VAL A 165 -11.39 -2.65 11.80
C VAL A 165 -10.18 -1.72 11.83
N TYR A 166 -9.83 -1.17 10.69
CA TYR A 166 -8.71 -0.24 10.57
C TYR A 166 -9.10 1.22 10.88
N LEU A 167 -10.40 1.54 10.96
CA LEU A 167 -10.85 2.85 11.45
C LEU A 167 -10.39 3.03 12.90
N PRO A 168 -9.63 4.12 13.25
CA PRO A 168 -9.14 4.35 14.60
C PRO A 168 -10.29 4.40 15.60
N GLN A 169 -10.15 3.71 16.75
CA GLN A 169 -11.18 3.65 17.79
C GLN A 169 -11.47 5.05 18.36
N GLU A 170 -10.46 5.92 18.45
CA GLU A 170 -10.65 7.32 18.86
C GLU A 170 -11.59 8.07 17.92
N ASP A 171 -11.47 7.86 16.60
CA ASP A 171 -12.31 8.53 15.61
C ASP A 171 -13.73 7.92 15.57
N LEU A 172 -13.87 6.61 15.72
CA LEU A 172 -15.17 5.97 15.91
C LEU A 172 -15.91 6.60 17.11
N ARG A 173 -15.23 6.75 18.26
CA ARG A 173 -15.81 7.41 19.46
C ARG A 173 -16.15 8.88 19.21
N ARG A 174 -15.24 9.63 18.56
CA ARG A 174 -15.42 11.05 18.24
C ARG A 174 -16.68 11.30 17.42
N TYR A 175 -16.92 10.47 16.41
CA TYR A 175 -18.07 10.55 15.53
C TYR A 175 -19.29 9.76 16.02
N ARG A 176 -19.17 9.10 17.20
CA ARG A 176 -20.24 8.28 17.79
C ARG A 176 -20.71 7.18 16.85
N VAL A 177 -19.79 6.53 16.17
CA VAL A 177 -19.98 5.36 15.31
C VAL A 177 -19.66 4.13 16.13
N SER A 178 -20.53 3.14 16.12
CA SER A 178 -20.29 1.83 16.71
C SER A 178 -19.82 0.83 15.65
N GLU A 179 -19.19 -0.28 16.04
CA GLU A 179 -18.84 -1.32 15.08
C GLU A 179 -20.06 -1.94 14.38
N GLN A 180 -21.25 -1.95 15.04
CA GLN A 180 -22.51 -2.40 14.42
C GLN A 180 -22.96 -1.49 13.27
N ASP A 181 -22.54 -0.22 13.25
CA ASP A 181 -22.81 0.67 12.12
C ASP A 181 -22.03 0.25 10.86
N LEU A 182 -20.91 -0.49 11.03
CA LEU A 182 -20.11 -1.04 9.92
C LEU A 182 -20.73 -2.32 9.33
N ASP A 183 -21.67 -2.95 10.02
CA ASP A 183 -22.35 -4.17 9.57
C ASP A 183 -23.60 -3.86 8.70
N GLN A 184 -23.90 -2.58 8.48
CA GLN A 184 -25.06 -2.14 7.70
C GLN A 184 -24.81 -2.23 6.19
N SER A 185 -25.87 -2.28 5.39
CA SER A 185 -25.81 -2.30 3.91
C SER A 185 -25.47 -0.94 3.28
N GLY A 186 -25.40 0.13 4.07
CA GLY A 186 -25.03 1.49 3.66
C GLY A 186 -24.66 2.33 4.87
N ALA A 187 -23.78 3.30 4.66
CA ALA A 187 -23.29 4.14 5.73
C ALA A 187 -24.36 5.14 6.22
N GLY A 188 -24.64 5.10 7.53
CA GLY A 188 -25.47 6.11 8.20
C GLY A 188 -24.79 7.48 8.26
N PRO A 189 -25.51 8.55 8.64
CA PRO A 189 -25.01 9.93 8.60
C PRO A 189 -23.69 10.12 9.38
N ARG A 190 -23.56 9.52 10.57
CA ARG A 190 -22.36 9.61 11.42
C ARG A 190 -21.16 8.91 10.80
N LEU A 191 -21.36 7.71 10.26
CA LEU A 191 -20.30 6.99 9.56
C LEU A 191 -19.86 7.73 8.29
N ARG A 192 -20.79 8.32 7.53
CA ARG A 192 -20.45 9.17 6.37
C ARG A 192 -19.59 10.37 6.76
N GLU A 193 -19.88 11.01 7.90
CA GLU A 193 -19.10 12.13 8.41
C GLU A 193 -17.69 11.69 8.81
N LEU A 194 -17.57 10.58 9.53
CA LEU A 194 -16.28 9.96 9.84
C LEU A 194 -15.50 9.64 8.56
N MET A 195 -16.12 8.97 7.60
CA MET A 195 -15.43 8.58 6.36
C MET A 195 -14.97 9.79 5.54
N ARG A 196 -15.75 10.86 5.48
CA ARG A 196 -15.28 12.10 4.85
C ARG A 196 -14.03 12.66 5.55
N PHE A 197 -14.01 12.67 6.88
CA PHE A 197 -12.83 13.08 7.64
C PHE A 197 -11.61 12.21 7.33
N GLU A 198 -11.76 10.88 7.33
CA GLU A 198 -10.65 9.95 7.06
C GLU A 198 -10.14 10.03 5.62
N ILE A 199 -11.04 10.21 4.65
CA ILE A 199 -10.67 10.40 3.24
C ILE A 199 -9.85 11.70 3.09
N GLU A 200 -10.22 12.79 3.77
CA GLU A 200 -9.46 14.04 3.70
C GLU A 200 -8.10 13.93 4.42
N ARG A 201 -8.01 13.19 5.51
CA ARG A 201 -6.74 12.90 6.21
C ARG A 201 -5.77 12.17 5.26
N ALA A 202 -6.22 11.08 4.61
CA ALA A 202 -5.42 10.36 3.64
C ALA A 202 -5.07 11.22 2.40
N ALA A 203 -6.00 12.05 1.93
CA ALA A 203 -5.76 12.98 0.83
C ALA A 203 -4.70 14.04 1.17
N GLY A 204 -4.65 14.50 2.43
CA GLY A 204 -3.61 15.40 2.94
C GLY A 204 -2.23 14.77 2.85
N LEU A 205 -2.05 13.57 3.40
CA LEU A 205 -0.79 12.81 3.31
C LEU A 205 -0.34 12.59 1.86
N LEU A 206 -1.27 12.18 0.98
CA LEU A 206 -0.98 12.01 -0.44
C LEU A 206 -0.56 13.33 -1.09
N GLY A 207 -1.20 14.44 -0.70
CA GLY A 207 -0.85 15.78 -1.17
C GLY A 207 0.58 16.17 -0.81
N GLU A 208 0.96 15.97 0.46
CA GLU A 208 2.32 16.22 0.95
C GLU A 208 3.35 15.35 0.22
N GLY A 209 3.08 14.05 0.07
CA GLY A 209 3.98 13.12 -0.62
C GLY A 209 4.07 13.32 -2.14
N THR A 210 3.11 14.03 -2.76
CA THR A 210 3.07 14.23 -4.23
C THR A 210 4.33 14.92 -4.78
N ALA A 211 5.04 15.72 -3.95
CA ALA A 211 6.29 16.36 -4.33
C ALA A 211 7.38 15.37 -4.78
N ILE A 212 7.31 14.11 -4.37
CA ILE A 212 8.26 13.05 -4.77
C ILE A 212 8.43 12.98 -6.30
N VAL A 213 7.35 13.19 -7.07
CA VAL A 213 7.40 13.12 -8.54
C VAL A 213 8.40 14.10 -9.14
N GLN A 214 8.66 15.23 -8.45
CA GLN A 214 9.61 16.24 -8.92
C GLN A 214 11.06 15.94 -8.50
N HIS A 215 11.25 15.07 -7.49
CA HIS A 215 12.56 14.64 -7.01
C HIS A 215 13.08 13.40 -7.77
N LEU A 216 12.23 12.75 -8.55
CA LEU A 216 12.56 11.56 -9.33
C LEU A 216 12.80 11.87 -10.81
N GLN A 217 13.53 10.97 -11.48
CA GLN A 217 13.87 11.09 -12.90
C GLN A 217 13.54 9.81 -13.68
N GLY A 218 13.48 9.91 -15.01
CA GLY A 218 13.34 8.78 -15.92
C GLY A 218 12.15 7.88 -15.57
N TRP A 219 12.37 6.58 -15.57
CA TRP A 219 11.33 5.58 -15.32
C TRP A 219 10.83 5.56 -13.88
N GLY A 220 11.69 5.91 -12.91
CA GLY A 220 11.26 6.07 -11.51
C GLY A 220 10.19 7.14 -11.37
N ARG A 221 10.40 8.31 -11.99
CA ARG A 221 9.43 9.41 -12.01
C ARG A 221 8.09 8.98 -12.62
N ILE A 222 8.13 8.28 -13.76
CA ILE A 222 6.91 7.83 -14.45
C ILE A 222 6.15 6.82 -13.60
N SER A 223 6.85 5.86 -12.99
CA SER A 223 6.24 4.83 -12.15
C SER A 223 5.57 5.43 -10.92
N VAL A 224 6.29 6.29 -10.18
CA VAL A 224 5.78 6.91 -8.97
C VAL A 224 4.65 7.91 -9.29
N ALA A 225 4.74 8.65 -10.41
CA ALA A 225 3.61 9.47 -10.87
C ALA A 225 2.35 8.63 -11.13
N GLY A 226 2.52 7.38 -11.58
CA GLY A 226 1.40 6.43 -11.75
C GLY A 226 0.72 6.09 -10.41
N PHE A 227 1.51 5.81 -9.36
CA PHE A 227 0.98 5.52 -8.02
C PHE A 227 0.28 6.74 -7.40
N VAL A 228 0.92 7.90 -7.42
CA VAL A 228 0.33 9.14 -6.92
C VAL A 228 -0.98 9.46 -7.66
N ALA A 229 -1.00 9.35 -8.99
CA ALA A 229 -2.20 9.59 -9.78
C ALA A 229 -3.32 8.58 -9.48
N GLY A 230 -2.95 7.30 -9.24
CA GLY A 230 -3.87 6.25 -8.80
C GLY A 230 -4.53 6.61 -7.46
N GLY A 231 -3.72 6.98 -6.47
CA GLY A 231 -4.21 7.44 -5.16
C GLY A 231 -5.12 8.66 -5.27
N GLN A 232 -4.73 9.67 -6.04
CA GLN A 232 -5.57 10.85 -6.29
C GLN A 232 -6.90 10.52 -6.98
N ALA A 233 -6.92 9.51 -7.87
CA ALA A 233 -8.14 9.04 -8.51
C ALA A 233 -9.01 8.27 -7.51
N THR A 234 -8.41 7.49 -6.59
CA THR A 234 -9.10 6.81 -5.49
C THR A 234 -9.72 7.81 -4.52
N VAL A 235 -8.99 8.85 -4.11
CA VAL A 235 -9.54 9.96 -3.30
C VAL A 235 -10.79 10.56 -3.98
N SER A 236 -10.71 10.82 -5.29
CA SER A 236 -11.85 11.37 -6.03
C SER A 236 -13.03 10.38 -6.07
N ALA A 237 -12.77 9.09 -6.25
CA ALA A 237 -13.81 8.06 -6.24
C ALA A 237 -14.48 7.95 -4.86
N LEU A 238 -13.69 7.94 -3.77
CA LEU A 238 -14.19 7.92 -2.40
C LEU A 238 -15.02 9.18 -2.07
N ARG A 239 -14.56 10.36 -2.47
CA ARG A 239 -15.36 11.60 -2.31
C ARG A 239 -16.71 11.54 -3.01
N HIS A 240 -16.79 10.87 -4.17
CA HIS A 240 -18.07 10.71 -4.89
C HIS A 240 -19.06 9.75 -4.19
N THR A 241 -18.60 8.89 -3.28
CA THR A 241 -19.52 8.10 -2.44
C THR A 241 -20.20 8.93 -1.37
N ASP A 242 -19.74 10.14 -1.12
CA ASP A 242 -20.19 11.00 -0.02
C ASP A 242 -20.05 10.29 1.35
N GLY A 243 -18.97 9.53 1.52
CA GLY A 243 -18.69 8.74 2.72
C GLY A 243 -19.48 7.43 2.83
N ASP A 244 -20.28 7.06 1.84
CA ASP A 244 -20.97 5.78 1.81
C ASP A 244 -20.08 4.67 1.25
N VAL A 245 -19.13 4.24 2.04
CA VAL A 245 -18.18 3.18 1.67
C VAL A 245 -18.75 1.76 1.81
N LEU A 246 -19.91 1.60 2.50
CA LEU A 246 -20.57 0.31 2.67
C LEU A 246 -21.52 0.00 1.51
N GLY A 247 -22.25 0.99 1.03
CA GLY A 247 -23.28 0.83 -0.01
C GLY A 247 -22.78 1.13 -1.43
N ARG A 248 -21.61 1.74 -1.59
CA ARG A 248 -21.09 2.20 -2.89
C ARG A 248 -19.65 1.79 -3.11
N SER A 249 -19.36 1.20 -4.25
CA SER A 249 -17.98 0.88 -4.63
C SER A 249 -17.24 2.12 -5.15
N ALA A 250 -16.14 2.47 -4.50
CA ALA A 250 -15.26 3.57 -4.88
C ALA A 250 -14.16 3.08 -5.83
N ARG A 251 -14.48 2.89 -7.11
CA ARG A 251 -13.48 2.48 -8.10
C ARG A 251 -12.97 3.65 -8.92
N PRO A 252 -11.63 3.88 -8.95
CA PRO A 252 -11.06 4.97 -9.74
C PRO A 252 -11.26 4.74 -11.25
N SER A 253 -11.51 5.83 -11.99
CA SER A 253 -11.59 5.79 -13.45
C SER A 253 -10.20 5.77 -14.06
N ARG A 254 -9.95 4.84 -15.01
CA ARG A 254 -8.69 4.75 -15.77
C ARG A 254 -8.37 6.05 -16.53
N MET A 255 -9.39 6.70 -17.06
CA MET A 255 -9.22 7.98 -17.78
C MET A 255 -8.80 9.10 -16.82
N THR A 256 -9.42 9.19 -15.65
CA THR A 256 -9.03 10.16 -14.61
C THR A 256 -7.59 9.94 -14.18
N THR A 257 -7.19 8.69 -13.95
CA THR A 257 -5.80 8.35 -13.59
C THR A 257 -4.82 8.79 -14.69
N ALA A 258 -5.11 8.50 -15.96
CA ALA A 258 -4.25 8.89 -17.08
C ALA A 258 -4.05 10.41 -17.19
N ILE A 259 -5.13 11.19 -17.03
CA ILE A 259 -5.06 12.66 -17.07
C ILE A 259 -4.20 13.18 -15.92
N ARG A 260 -4.33 12.61 -14.71
CA ARG A 260 -3.52 12.99 -13.55
C ARG A 260 -2.05 12.67 -13.73
N ILE A 261 -1.70 11.51 -14.33
CA ILE A 261 -0.31 11.16 -14.66
C ILE A 261 0.30 12.25 -15.55
N LEU A 262 -0.41 12.63 -16.63
CA LEU A 262 0.08 13.67 -17.54
C LEU A 262 0.26 15.01 -16.81
N GLY A 263 -0.66 15.40 -15.95
CA GLY A 263 -0.55 16.62 -15.13
C GLY A 263 0.67 16.60 -14.20
N LEU A 264 0.91 15.49 -13.50
CA LEU A 264 2.06 15.32 -12.60
C LEU A 264 3.40 15.36 -13.37
N LEU A 265 3.46 14.74 -14.54
CA LEU A 265 4.67 14.74 -15.36
C LEU A 265 4.94 16.09 -16.05
N ALA A 266 3.88 16.85 -16.38
CA ALA A 266 3.99 18.19 -16.97
C ALA A 266 4.36 19.27 -15.93
N SER A 267 4.06 19.07 -14.66
CA SER A 267 4.47 20.00 -13.60
C SER A 267 5.99 20.08 -13.51
N ARG A 268 6.56 21.25 -13.86
CA ARG A 268 8.00 21.51 -13.75
C ARG A 268 8.33 21.90 -12.30
N ARG A 269 9.52 21.50 -11.86
CA ARG A 269 10.13 22.00 -10.63
C ARG A 269 10.17 23.54 -10.74
N SER A 270 9.35 24.24 -9.97
CA SER A 270 9.53 25.67 -9.80
C SER A 270 10.83 25.85 -9.02
N MET A 271 11.92 26.15 -9.73
CA MET A 271 13.16 26.54 -9.05
C MET A 271 12.90 27.87 -8.35
N ARG A 272 12.78 27.81 -7.04
CA ARG A 272 13.02 28.94 -6.15
C ARG A 272 14.23 28.67 -5.30
#